data_52a577f826c0e8d26fec239db2264a0d
#
_entry.id   52a577f826c0e8d26fec239db2264a0d
#
_cell.length_a   1.000
_cell.length_b   1.000
_cell.length_c   1.000
_cell.angle_alpha   90.00
_cell.angle_beta   90.00
_cell.angle_gamma   90.00
#
_symmetry.space_group_name_H-M   'P 1'
#
loop_
_entity.id
_entity.type
_entity.pdbx_description
1 polymer ?
#
loop_
_entity_poly.entity_id
_entity_poly.type
_entity_poly.pdbx_seq_one_letter_code
_entity_poly.pdbx_strand_id
1 'polypeptide(L)'
;NKALPFVTDEKLKEDVRGFIKQEAMHARGHSSATEEYLAARGIKTERNQKLMKWLFDVVLDDKPFGKKMPALLERRWLLARLGLVATIEHMTCVLGMYALENKKWDEINADQVMLDLIRWHGAEEVEHRSVAFDLYKHLGGDYLSRYYLAAIVVPMIIGLWVDGAANIAGQDPRFANKKPAVYKPWMWVEWFKASRKQLLPNPLWLVLQQLPYFSPWYDPAKEGSTELAQAYLDQSPAAMAAGAIAANMKVAA
;
A
#
# COMPACT_ATOMS: atom_id res chain seq x y z
N ASN A 1 -13.95 -6.46 -6.56
CA ASN A 1 -14.97 -7.28 -7.23
C ASN A 1 -16.40 -6.75 -7.08
N LYS A 2 -16.88 -6.36 -5.88
CA LYS A 2 -18.27 -5.97 -5.64
C LYS A 2 -18.70 -4.65 -6.30
N ALA A 3 -17.77 -3.78 -6.62
CA ALA A 3 -18.03 -2.55 -7.35
C ALA A 3 -18.28 -2.78 -8.87
N LEU A 4 -17.69 -3.82 -9.45
CA LEU A 4 -17.73 -4.10 -10.89
C LEU A 4 -19.12 -4.11 -11.52
N PRO A 5 -20.18 -4.68 -10.89
CA PRO A 5 -21.53 -4.65 -11.45
C PRO A 5 -22.12 -3.24 -11.61
N PHE A 6 -21.60 -2.25 -10.90
CA PHE A 6 -22.07 -0.87 -10.91
C PHE A 6 -21.23 0.04 -11.83
N VAL A 7 -20.14 -0.47 -12.42
CA VAL A 7 -19.30 0.29 -13.34
C VAL A 7 -19.90 0.24 -14.73
N THR A 8 -20.27 1.41 -15.27
CA THR A 8 -20.88 1.57 -16.59
C THR A 8 -19.88 1.95 -17.68
N ASP A 9 -18.72 2.48 -17.31
CA ASP A 9 -17.61 2.77 -18.23
C ASP A 9 -16.78 1.49 -18.45
N GLU A 10 -16.75 0.98 -19.68
CA GLU A 10 -16.07 -0.28 -20.00
C GLU A 10 -14.56 -0.19 -19.87
N LYS A 11 -13.95 0.99 -20.15
CA LYS A 11 -12.52 1.18 -19.96
C LYS A 11 -12.17 1.11 -18.47
N LEU A 12 -12.86 1.89 -17.65
CA LEU A 12 -12.67 1.85 -16.18
C LEU A 12 -12.90 0.44 -15.63
N LYS A 13 -13.87 -0.29 -16.17
CA LYS A 13 -14.15 -1.67 -15.75
C LYS A 13 -13.01 -2.62 -16.07
N GLU A 14 -12.35 -2.44 -17.22
CA GLU A 14 -11.16 -3.19 -17.60
C GLU A 14 -9.98 -2.82 -16.70
N ASP A 15 -9.73 -1.52 -16.44
CA ASP A 15 -8.70 -1.03 -15.55
C ASP A 15 -8.86 -1.60 -14.12
N VAL A 16 -10.10 -1.61 -13.59
CA VAL A 16 -10.42 -2.22 -12.28
C VAL A 16 -10.15 -3.73 -12.27
N ARG A 17 -10.45 -4.45 -13.37
CA ARG A 17 -10.12 -5.88 -13.44
C ARG A 17 -8.61 -6.14 -13.47
N GLY A 18 -7.86 -5.28 -14.16
CA GLY A 18 -6.39 -5.30 -14.16
C GLY A 18 -5.85 -5.09 -12.76
N PHE A 19 -6.26 -4.01 -12.12
CA PHE A 19 -5.94 -3.66 -10.73
C PHE A 19 -6.16 -4.83 -9.75
N ILE A 20 -7.35 -5.44 -9.76
CA ILE A 20 -7.65 -6.59 -8.89
C ILE A 20 -6.67 -7.76 -9.09
N LYS A 21 -6.23 -8.00 -10.34
CA LYS A 21 -5.27 -9.09 -10.64
C LYS A 21 -3.88 -8.75 -10.14
N GLN A 22 -3.43 -7.52 -10.32
CA GLN A 22 -2.12 -7.05 -9.85
C GLN A 22 -2.06 -7.08 -8.33
N GLU A 23 -3.09 -6.57 -7.63
CA GLU A 23 -3.18 -6.65 -6.18
C GLU A 23 -3.13 -8.10 -5.63
N ALA A 24 -3.76 -9.04 -6.34
CA ALA A 24 -3.66 -10.45 -5.97
C ALA A 24 -2.25 -11.02 -6.17
N MET A 25 -1.47 -10.50 -7.13
CA MET A 25 -0.07 -10.86 -7.32
C MET A 25 0.84 -10.22 -6.27
N HIS A 26 0.60 -8.94 -5.91
CA HIS A 26 1.27 -8.27 -4.79
C HIS A 26 1.13 -9.07 -3.49
N ALA A 27 -0.11 -9.43 -3.13
CA ALA A 27 -0.36 -10.21 -1.91
C ALA A 27 0.42 -11.54 -1.89
N ARG A 28 0.56 -12.22 -3.04
CA ARG A 28 1.35 -13.46 -3.14
C ARG A 28 2.85 -13.21 -3.05
N GLY A 29 3.36 -12.21 -3.78
CA GLY A 29 4.78 -11.84 -3.78
C GLY A 29 5.24 -11.46 -2.38
N HIS A 30 4.45 -10.65 -1.68
CA HIS A 30 4.76 -10.25 -0.30
C HIS A 30 4.70 -11.42 0.68
N SER A 31 3.68 -12.29 0.59
CA SER A 31 3.59 -13.42 1.52
C SER A 31 4.72 -14.43 1.34
N SER A 32 5.11 -14.76 0.12
CA SER A 32 6.19 -15.73 -0.10
C SER A 32 7.58 -15.14 0.16
N ALA A 33 7.97 -14.10 -0.57
CA ALA A 33 9.35 -13.60 -0.51
C ALA A 33 9.65 -12.88 0.81
N THR A 34 8.73 -12.02 1.30
CA THR A 34 8.96 -11.28 2.55
C THR A 34 8.91 -12.19 3.77
N GLU A 35 7.99 -13.15 3.82
CA GLU A 35 7.89 -14.09 4.94
C GLU A 35 9.12 -15.01 5.00
N GLU A 36 9.58 -15.55 3.87
CA GLU A 36 10.81 -16.36 3.82
C GLU A 36 12.03 -15.56 4.25
N TYR A 37 12.17 -14.31 3.76
CA TYR A 37 13.28 -13.42 4.11
C TYR A 37 13.31 -13.12 5.62
N LEU A 38 12.16 -12.79 6.22
CA LEU A 38 12.04 -12.50 7.65
C LEU A 38 12.19 -13.75 8.51
N ALA A 39 11.61 -14.87 8.09
CA ALA A 39 11.72 -16.15 8.79
C ALA A 39 13.16 -16.65 8.83
N ALA A 40 13.92 -16.55 7.73
CA ALA A 40 15.34 -16.90 7.67
C ALA A 40 16.19 -16.08 8.66
N ARG A 41 15.70 -14.92 9.10
CA ARG A 41 16.33 -14.04 10.10
C ARG A 41 15.73 -14.18 11.51
N GLY A 42 14.81 -15.13 11.70
CA GLY A 42 14.14 -15.36 12.98
C GLY A 42 13.13 -14.25 13.35
N ILE A 43 12.75 -13.40 12.41
CA ILE A 43 11.80 -12.30 12.64
C ILE A 43 10.37 -12.79 12.48
N LYS A 44 9.55 -12.57 13.50
CA LYS A 44 8.15 -13.01 13.56
C LYS A 44 7.20 -11.87 13.16
N THR A 45 6.24 -12.16 12.29
CA THR A 45 5.26 -11.19 11.77
C THR A 45 3.81 -11.52 12.15
N GLU A 46 3.57 -12.62 12.86
CA GLU A 46 2.23 -13.15 13.13
C GLU A 46 1.29 -12.14 13.82
N ARG A 47 1.85 -11.25 14.67
CA ARG A 47 1.07 -10.18 15.32
C ARG A 47 0.48 -9.22 14.29
N ASN A 48 1.30 -8.77 13.34
CA ASN A 48 0.89 -7.83 12.30
C ASN A 48 -0.06 -8.50 11.32
N GLN A 49 0.21 -9.74 10.91
CA GLN A 49 -0.68 -10.54 10.06
C GLN A 49 -2.07 -10.72 10.70
N LYS A 50 -2.13 -11.06 11.99
CA LYS A 50 -3.41 -11.19 12.72
C LYS A 50 -4.18 -9.87 12.76
N LEU A 51 -3.49 -8.73 12.98
CA LEU A 51 -4.12 -7.41 12.97
C LEU A 51 -4.68 -7.08 11.60
N MET A 52 -3.90 -7.27 10.53
CA MET A 52 -4.35 -7.02 9.15
C MET A 52 -5.53 -7.93 8.78
N LYS A 53 -5.42 -9.22 9.09
CA LYS A 53 -6.52 -10.17 8.86
C LYS A 53 -7.79 -9.73 9.59
N TRP A 54 -7.70 -9.33 10.85
CA TRP A 54 -8.86 -8.82 11.59
C TRP A 54 -9.45 -7.56 10.96
N LEU A 55 -8.62 -6.61 10.51
CA LEU A 55 -9.09 -5.41 9.84
C LEU A 55 -9.86 -5.72 8.55
N PHE A 56 -9.34 -6.61 7.71
CA PHE A 56 -9.98 -6.94 6.43
C PHE A 56 -11.15 -7.91 6.57
N ASP A 57 -11.04 -8.95 7.39
CA ASP A 57 -12.06 -10.01 7.49
C ASP A 57 -13.20 -9.65 8.46
N VAL A 58 -12.99 -8.68 9.37
CA VAL A 58 -13.98 -8.34 10.40
C VAL A 58 -14.45 -6.90 10.28
N VAL A 59 -13.52 -5.93 10.19
CA VAL A 59 -13.89 -4.50 10.21
C VAL A 59 -14.33 -4.04 8.82
N LEU A 60 -13.57 -4.37 7.80
CA LEU A 60 -13.77 -3.91 6.42
C LEU A 60 -14.53 -4.92 5.54
N ASP A 61 -15.00 -6.01 6.14
CA ASP A 61 -15.83 -6.99 5.42
C ASP A 61 -17.18 -6.37 4.97
N ASP A 62 -17.86 -7.07 4.08
CA ASP A 62 -19.22 -6.71 3.65
C ASP A 62 -20.24 -6.73 4.78
N LYS A 63 -19.97 -7.55 5.77
CA LYS A 63 -20.73 -7.66 7.01
C LYS A 63 -19.83 -7.30 8.18
N PRO A 64 -19.54 -6.00 8.39
CA PRO A 64 -18.63 -5.59 9.44
C PRO A 64 -19.09 -6.15 10.79
N PHE A 65 -18.15 -6.75 11.52
CA PHE A 65 -18.40 -7.47 12.77
C PHE A 65 -19.48 -8.58 12.66
N GLY A 66 -19.59 -9.21 11.47
CA GLY A 66 -20.59 -10.26 11.18
C GLY A 66 -22.02 -9.74 11.00
N LYS A 67 -22.25 -8.43 11.06
CA LYS A 67 -23.58 -7.81 10.97
C LYS A 67 -23.88 -7.37 9.53
N LYS A 68 -25.04 -7.80 9.01
CA LYS A 68 -25.50 -7.33 7.69
C LYS A 68 -25.73 -5.81 7.75
N MET A 69 -25.16 -5.10 6.78
CA MET A 69 -25.37 -3.67 6.62
C MET A 69 -26.85 -3.40 6.25
N PRO A 70 -27.53 -2.42 6.86
CA PRO A 70 -28.85 -1.98 6.38
C PRO A 70 -28.79 -1.56 4.91
N ALA A 71 -29.81 -1.90 4.11
CA ALA A 71 -29.84 -1.65 2.67
C ALA A 71 -29.54 -0.18 2.30
N LEU A 72 -30.02 0.77 3.11
CA LEU A 72 -29.74 2.21 2.94
C LEU A 72 -28.25 2.56 3.08
N LEU A 73 -27.48 1.76 3.83
CA LEU A 73 -26.06 2.00 4.12
C LEU A 73 -25.12 1.15 3.28
N GLU A 74 -25.60 0.12 2.58
CA GLU A 74 -24.76 -0.79 1.78
C GLU A 74 -23.93 -0.03 0.74
N ARG A 75 -24.55 0.90 0.00
CA ARG A 75 -23.85 1.73 -0.98
C ARG A 75 -22.85 2.68 -0.34
N ARG A 76 -23.19 3.28 0.80
CA ARG A 76 -22.28 4.17 1.54
C ARG A 76 -21.09 3.40 2.08
N TRP A 77 -21.31 2.19 2.56
CA TRP A 77 -20.25 1.30 3.02
C TRP A 77 -19.30 0.90 1.89
N LEU A 78 -19.85 0.55 0.72
CA LEU A 78 -19.05 0.29 -0.47
C LEU A 78 -18.19 1.51 -0.84
N LEU A 79 -18.77 2.70 -0.89
CA LEU A 79 -18.05 3.95 -1.17
C LEU A 79 -16.99 4.26 -0.11
N ALA A 80 -17.28 4.04 1.17
CA ALA A 80 -16.28 4.24 2.24
C ALA A 80 -15.07 3.31 2.05
N ARG A 81 -15.28 2.05 1.70
CA ARG A 81 -14.20 1.10 1.41
C ARG A 81 -13.41 1.48 0.16
N LEU A 82 -14.08 1.93 -0.90
CA LEU A 82 -13.40 2.42 -2.11
C LEU A 82 -12.59 3.69 -1.84
N GLY A 83 -13.13 4.63 -1.07
CA GLY A 83 -12.40 5.82 -0.66
C GLY A 83 -11.20 5.51 0.26
N LEU A 84 -11.31 4.47 1.09
CA LEU A 84 -10.18 3.95 1.87
C LEU A 84 -9.09 3.40 0.92
N VAL A 85 -9.45 2.55 -0.03
CA VAL A 85 -8.49 2.01 -1.01
C VAL A 85 -7.85 3.15 -1.81
N ALA A 86 -8.64 4.09 -2.35
CA ALA A 86 -8.10 5.25 -3.09
C ALA A 86 -7.14 6.11 -2.25
N THR A 87 -7.35 6.20 -0.94
CA THR A 87 -6.42 6.90 -0.03
C THR A 87 -5.13 6.10 0.15
N ILE A 88 -5.22 4.78 0.26
CA ILE A 88 -4.05 3.90 0.37
C ILE A 88 -3.22 3.98 -0.92
N GLU A 89 -3.85 3.88 -2.09
CA GLU A 89 -3.17 3.99 -3.40
C GLU A 89 -2.38 5.30 -3.55
N HIS A 90 -2.93 6.42 -3.09
CA HIS A 90 -2.17 7.67 -3.04
C HIS A 90 -0.93 7.54 -2.15
N MET A 91 -1.09 6.96 -0.95
CA MET A 91 0.02 6.82 0.00
C MET A 91 1.09 5.85 -0.50
N THR A 92 0.69 4.75 -1.13
CA THR A 92 1.61 3.75 -1.69
C THR A 92 2.31 4.26 -2.95
N CYS A 93 1.63 5.05 -3.80
CA CYS A 93 2.26 5.78 -4.90
C CYS A 93 3.39 6.71 -4.42
N VAL A 94 3.16 7.49 -3.36
CA VAL A 94 4.19 8.36 -2.74
C VAL A 94 5.39 7.53 -2.25
N LEU A 95 5.15 6.40 -1.60
CA LEU A 95 6.22 5.51 -1.13
C LEU A 95 6.91 4.77 -2.28
N GLY A 96 6.17 4.39 -3.32
CA GLY A 96 6.68 3.79 -4.54
C GLY A 96 7.66 4.69 -5.24
N MET A 97 7.31 5.96 -5.43
CA MET A 97 8.22 6.97 -5.98
C MET A 97 9.48 7.13 -5.13
N TYR A 98 9.33 7.20 -3.79
CA TYR A 98 10.48 7.23 -2.91
C TYR A 98 11.40 6.02 -3.08
N ALA A 99 10.85 4.82 -3.23
CA ALA A 99 11.62 3.59 -3.42
C ALA A 99 12.36 3.57 -4.77
N LEU A 100 11.71 4.03 -5.85
CA LEU A 100 12.29 4.11 -7.18
C LEU A 100 13.43 5.13 -7.27
N GLU A 101 13.29 6.28 -6.61
CA GLU A 101 14.26 7.37 -6.64
C GLU A 101 15.41 7.20 -5.64
N ASN A 102 15.26 6.36 -4.62
CA ASN A 102 16.25 6.22 -3.56
C ASN A 102 17.46 5.38 -3.98
N LYS A 103 18.51 6.04 -4.43
CA LYS A 103 19.80 5.42 -4.80
C LYS A 103 20.65 5.01 -3.56
N LYS A 104 20.30 5.51 -2.38
CA LYS A 104 21.07 5.21 -1.16
C LYS A 104 21.06 3.73 -0.81
N TRP A 105 19.95 3.05 -1.11
CA TRP A 105 19.85 1.61 -0.87
C TRP A 105 20.80 0.79 -1.75
N ASP A 106 21.06 1.25 -2.98
CA ASP A 106 22.07 0.64 -3.87
C ASP A 106 23.49 0.89 -3.34
N GLU A 107 23.80 2.13 -2.91
CA GLU A 107 25.11 2.50 -2.38
C GLU A 107 25.52 1.70 -1.14
N ILE A 108 24.56 1.32 -0.30
CA ILE A 108 24.82 0.51 0.91
C ILE A 108 24.73 -1.00 0.65
N ASN A 109 24.62 -1.43 -0.59
CA ASN A 109 24.44 -2.83 -0.99
C ASN A 109 23.27 -3.50 -0.23
N ALA A 110 22.09 -2.86 -0.22
CA ALA A 110 20.88 -3.49 0.30
C ALA A 110 20.62 -4.82 -0.42
N ASP A 111 19.94 -5.74 0.25
CA ASP A 111 19.59 -7.05 -0.33
C ASP A 111 18.85 -6.85 -1.66
N GLN A 112 19.44 -7.33 -2.76
CA GLN A 112 18.97 -7.02 -4.10
C GLN A 112 17.60 -7.64 -4.41
N VAL A 113 17.28 -8.78 -3.82
CA VAL A 113 15.98 -9.44 -4.01
C VAL A 113 14.89 -8.61 -3.32
N MET A 114 15.15 -8.16 -2.09
CA MET A 114 14.21 -7.32 -1.35
C MET A 114 14.08 -5.92 -1.96
N LEU A 115 15.18 -5.38 -2.48
CA LEU A 115 15.17 -4.08 -3.14
C LEU A 115 14.36 -4.12 -4.44
N ASP A 116 14.54 -5.16 -5.25
CA ASP A 116 13.75 -5.38 -6.45
C ASP A 116 12.26 -5.58 -6.11
N LEU A 117 11.93 -6.39 -5.11
CA LEU A 117 10.56 -6.59 -4.66
C LEU A 117 9.87 -5.29 -4.25
N ILE A 118 10.55 -4.44 -3.46
CA ILE A 118 10.01 -3.16 -2.99
C ILE A 118 9.82 -2.18 -4.16
N ARG A 119 10.78 -2.11 -5.08
CA ARG A 119 10.71 -1.21 -6.24
C ARG A 119 9.71 -1.69 -7.29
N TRP A 120 9.63 -3.00 -7.53
CA TRP A 120 8.60 -3.58 -8.38
C TRP A 120 7.20 -3.21 -7.88
N HIS A 121 6.92 -3.51 -6.60
CA HIS A 121 5.65 -3.13 -5.99
C HIS A 121 5.43 -1.61 -6.09
N GLY A 122 6.42 -0.80 -5.71
CA GLY A 122 6.31 0.65 -5.80
C GLY A 122 6.05 1.18 -7.22
N ALA A 123 6.58 0.54 -8.26
CA ALA A 123 6.33 0.89 -9.65
C ALA A 123 4.89 0.57 -10.07
N GLU A 124 4.36 -0.60 -9.67
CA GLU A 124 2.96 -0.95 -9.94
C GLU A 124 1.99 -0.04 -9.18
N GLU A 125 2.30 0.40 -7.94
CA GLU A 125 1.51 1.40 -7.20
C GLU A 125 1.44 2.76 -7.93
N VAL A 126 2.50 3.16 -8.61
CA VAL A 126 2.48 4.37 -9.47
C VAL A 126 1.53 4.18 -10.66
N GLU A 127 1.42 2.99 -11.23
CA GLU A 127 0.43 2.70 -12.28
C GLU A 127 -1.00 2.69 -11.73
N HIS A 128 -1.21 2.17 -10.52
CA HIS A 128 -2.53 2.00 -9.90
C HIS A 128 -3.15 3.30 -9.36
N ARG A 129 -2.37 4.34 -9.15
CA ARG A 129 -2.75 5.57 -8.42
C ARG A 129 -4.10 6.19 -8.82
N SER A 130 -4.54 5.98 -10.07
CA SER A 130 -5.80 6.55 -10.58
C SER A 130 -6.99 5.61 -10.46
N VAL A 131 -6.80 4.30 -10.56
CA VAL A 131 -7.89 3.33 -10.76
C VAL A 131 -8.90 3.34 -9.62
N ALA A 132 -8.42 3.25 -8.38
CA ALA A 132 -9.30 3.24 -7.20
C ALA A 132 -10.00 4.60 -6.99
N PHE A 133 -9.30 5.71 -7.28
CA PHE A 133 -9.86 7.05 -7.20
C PHE A 133 -10.95 7.28 -8.25
N ASP A 134 -10.71 6.88 -9.50
CA ASP A 134 -11.66 7.02 -10.59
C ASP A 134 -12.90 6.15 -10.34
N LEU A 135 -12.71 4.93 -9.85
CA LEU A 135 -13.80 4.05 -9.43
C LEU A 135 -14.64 4.67 -8.31
N TYR A 136 -13.99 5.25 -7.29
CA TYR A 136 -14.68 5.96 -6.21
C TYR A 136 -15.54 7.09 -6.74
N LYS A 137 -15.00 7.94 -7.62
CA LYS A 137 -15.74 9.05 -8.25
C LYS A 137 -16.85 8.56 -9.15
N HIS A 138 -16.60 7.56 -10.00
CA HIS A 138 -17.59 6.99 -10.91
C HIS A 138 -18.83 6.47 -10.19
N LEU A 139 -18.65 5.89 -9.01
CA LEU A 139 -19.76 5.41 -8.18
C LEU A 139 -20.41 6.47 -7.30
N GLY A 140 -20.05 7.74 -7.47
CA GLY A 140 -20.67 8.86 -6.79
C GLY A 140 -19.99 9.27 -5.48
N GLY A 141 -18.72 8.92 -5.31
CA GLY A 141 -17.88 9.46 -4.23
C GLY A 141 -17.64 10.96 -4.44
N ASP A 142 -17.88 11.74 -3.40
CA ASP A 142 -17.74 13.18 -3.41
C ASP A 142 -16.48 13.67 -2.66
N TYR A 143 -16.16 14.95 -2.84
CA TYR A 143 -14.99 15.58 -2.23
C TYR A 143 -15.02 15.53 -0.69
N LEU A 144 -16.17 15.85 -0.08
CA LEU A 144 -16.26 15.95 1.38
C LEU A 144 -16.08 14.58 2.04
N SER A 145 -16.75 13.55 1.51
CA SER A 145 -16.56 12.17 2.01
C SER A 145 -15.12 11.68 1.80
N ARG A 146 -14.47 12.00 0.67
CA ARG A 146 -13.05 11.71 0.46
C ARG A 146 -12.17 12.42 1.49
N TYR A 147 -12.41 13.72 1.73
CA TYR A 147 -11.65 14.49 2.72
C TYR A 147 -11.73 13.89 4.12
N TYR A 148 -12.94 13.59 4.61
CA TYR A 148 -13.12 12.99 5.93
C TYR A 148 -12.55 11.58 6.03
N LEU A 149 -12.72 10.77 5.00
CA LEU A 149 -12.10 9.44 4.94
C LEU A 149 -10.58 9.55 5.01
N ALA A 150 -9.95 10.40 4.21
CA ALA A 150 -8.52 10.60 4.22
C ALA A 150 -8.00 11.10 5.57
N ALA A 151 -8.73 12.02 6.22
CA ALA A 151 -8.36 12.52 7.56
C ALA A 151 -8.32 11.41 8.63
N ILE A 152 -9.05 10.31 8.43
CA ILE A 152 -9.03 9.12 9.30
C ILE A 152 -8.00 8.11 8.79
N VAL A 153 -8.02 7.81 7.50
CA VAL A 153 -7.24 6.71 6.90
C VAL A 153 -5.74 7.03 6.92
N VAL A 154 -5.34 8.26 6.56
CA VAL A 154 -3.91 8.64 6.52
C VAL A 154 -3.22 8.41 7.87
N PRO A 155 -3.67 8.97 9.00
CA PRO A 155 -3.01 8.73 10.28
C PRO A 155 -3.12 7.28 10.74
N MET A 156 -4.21 6.58 10.41
CA MET A 156 -4.38 5.17 10.72
C MET A 156 -3.34 4.30 9.98
N ILE A 157 -3.16 4.49 8.69
CA ILE A 157 -2.19 3.72 7.89
C ILE A 157 -0.76 4.04 8.30
N ILE A 158 -0.41 5.31 8.53
CA ILE A 158 0.90 5.68 9.06
C ILE A 158 1.13 4.99 10.41
N GLY A 159 0.14 4.99 11.30
CA GLY A 159 0.20 4.29 12.58
C GLY A 159 0.44 2.79 12.44
N LEU A 160 -0.25 2.12 11.51
CA LEU A 160 -0.08 0.69 11.22
C LEU A 160 1.31 0.39 10.66
N TRP A 161 1.83 1.20 9.75
CA TRP A 161 3.19 1.02 9.21
C TRP A 161 4.27 1.21 10.28
N VAL A 162 4.15 2.26 11.11
CA VAL A 162 5.08 2.49 12.21
C VAL A 162 5.00 1.39 13.26
N ASP A 163 3.80 0.89 13.57
CA ASP A 163 3.62 -0.24 14.49
C ASP A 163 4.25 -1.53 13.93
N GLY A 164 4.08 -1.79 12.63
CA GLY A 164 4.73 -2.89 11.93
C GLY A 164 6.26 -2.80 11.99
N ALA A 165 6.81 -1.63 11.65
CA ALA A 165 8.24 -1.36 11.72
C ALA A 165 8.77 -1.50 13.16
N ALA A 166 8.02 -1.01 14.15
CA ALA A 166 8.37 -1.14 15.57
C ALA A 166 8.37 -2.61 16.02
N ASN A 167 7.42 -3.41 15.54
CA ASN A 167 7.37 -4.85 15.86
C ASN A 167 8.58 -5.60 15.30
N ILE A 168 8.99 -5.29 14.06
CA ILE A 168 10.19 -5.87 13.44
C ILE A 168 11.45 -5.39 14.17
N ALA A 169 11.60 -4.09 14.38
CA ALA A 169 12.74 -3.50 15.08
C ALA A 169 12.89 -4.01 16.53
N GLY A 170 11.78 -4.31 17.20
CA GLY A 170 11.78 -4.86 18.56
C GLY A 170 12.39 -6.26 18.68
N GLN A 171 12.54 -6.95 17.57
CA GLN A 171 13.16 -8.27 17.51
C GLN A 171 14.65 -8.20 17.13
N ASP A 172 15.15 -7.01 16.75
CA ASP A 172 16.57 -6.79 16.52
C ASP A 172 17.30 -6.68 17.88
N PRO A 173 18.38 -7.46 18.11
CA PRO A 173 19.16 -7.41 19.35
C PRO A 173 19.62 -6.00 19.73
N ARG A 174 19.86 -5.12 18.74
CA ARG A 174 20.26 -3.71 18.97
C ARG A 174 19.20 -2.90 19.71
N PHE A 175 17.93 -3.30 19.62
CA PHE A 175 16.77 -2.61 20.22
C PHE A 175 16.07 -3.44 21.30
N ALA A 176 16.56 -4.64 21.64
CA ALA A 176 15.91 -5.57 22.58
C ALA A 176 15.53 -4.92 23.93
N ASN A 177 16.37 -4.02 24.44
CA ASN A 177 16.15 -3.33 25.71
C ASN A 177 15.23 -2.11 25.60
N LYS A 178 14.88 -1.66 24.38
CA LYS A 178 14.13 -0.41 24.16
C LYS A 178 12.63 -0.63 23.94
N LYS A 179 12.18 -1.85 23.66
CA LYS A 179 10.78 -2.20 23.35
C LYS A 179 10.13 -1.20 22.41
N PRO A 180 10.44 -1.22 21.10
CA PRO A 180 9.89 -0.28 20.13
C PRO A 180 8.36 -0.27 20.15
N ALA A 181 7.77 0.92 20.06
CA ALA A 181 6.34 1.10 19.90
C ALA A 181 6.05 2.47 19.28
N VAL A 182 4.98 2.59 18.52
CA VAL A 182 4.59 3.81 17.82
C VAL A 182 4.46 5.03 18.75
N TYR A 183 3.99 4.82 19.97
CA TYR A 183 3.82 5.88 20.97
C TYR A 183 5.11 6.27 21.73
N LYS A 184 6.25 5.62 21.45
CA LYS A 184 7.51 5.89 22.13
C LYS A 184 8.31 6.96 21.40
N PRO A 185 8.66 8.10 22.05
CA PRO A 185 9.36 9.20 21.39
C PRO A 185 10.70 8.80 20.77
N TRP A 186 11.44 7.88 21.38
CA TRP A 186 12.72 7.45 20.85
C TRP A 186 12.60 6.72 19.51
N MET A 187 11.48 6.05 19.22
CA MET A 187 11.22 5.41 17.94
C MET A 187 11.22 6.45 16.80
N TRP A 188 10.60 7.59 17.04
CA TRP A 188 10.60 8.72 16.10
C TRP A 188 11.98 9.36 15.96
N VAL A 189 12.75 9.44 17.06
CA VAL A 189 14.15 9.91 17.00
C VAL A 189 15.00 8.98 16.13
N GLU A 190 14.90 7.66 16.28
CA GLU A 190 15.63 6.71 15.45
C GLU A 190 15.16 6.78 13.98
N TRP A 191 13.86 6.97 13.73
CA TRP A 191 13.37 7.20 12.38
C TRP A 191 13.97 8.46 11.76
N PHE A 192 13.98 9.60 12.46
CA PHE A 192 14.63 10.83 11.97
C PHE A 192 16.13 10.64 11.71
N LYS A 193 16.82 9.86 12.52
CA LYS A 193 18.22 9.50 12.28
C LYS A 193 18.39 8.65 11.02
N ALA A 194 17.54 7.66 10.82
CA ALA A 194 17.54 6.84 9.61
C ALA A 194 17.23 7.67 8.36
N SER A 195 16.26 8.58 8.46
CA SER A 195 15.88 9.47 7.37
C SER A 195 17.01 10.45 6.97
N ARG A 196 17.78 10.96 7.93
CA ARG A 196 18.98 11.76 7.63
C ARG A 196 20.05 10.98 6.88
N LYS A 197 20.07 9.66 7.01
CA LYS A 197 20.93 8.75 6.26
C LYS A 197 20.28 8.27 4.96
N GLN A 198 19.13 8.79 4.61
CA GLN A 198 18.32 8.38 3.44
C GLN A 198 17.91 6.90 3.44
N LEU A 199 17.88 6.24 4.60
CA LEU A 199 17.45 4.85 4.73
C LEU A 199 15.93 4.71 4.80
N LEU A 200 15.24 5.74 5.29
CA LEU A 200 13.78 5.83 5.39
C LEU A 200 13.31 7.21 4.92
N PRO A 201 12.08 7.35 4.44
CA PRO A 201 11.52 8.66 4.13
C PRO A 201 11.44 9.52 5.40
N ASN A 202 11.63 10.83 5.26
CA ASN A 202 11.47 11.73 6.38
C ASN A 202 10.00 11.75 6.83
N PRO A 203 9.69 11.58 8.14
CA PRO A 203 8.30 11.55 8.61
C PRO A 203 7.50 12.82 8.28
N LEU A 204 8.13 13.99 8.39
CA LEU A 204 7.46 15.26 8.04
C LEU A 204 7.21 15.35 6.53
N TRP A 205 8.20 14.99 5.70
CA TRP A 205 8.02 14.91 4.26
C TRP A 205 6.86 13.97 3.90
N LEU A 206 6.80 12.79 4.52
CA LEU A 206 5.75 11.82 4.26
C LEU A 206 4.35 12.38 4.57
N VAL A 207 4.20 13.13 5.66
CA VAL A 207 2.95 13.82 6.01
C VAL A 207 2.62 14.91 4.99
N LEU A 208 3.62 15.71 4.58
CA LEU A 208 3.42 16.79 3.62
C LEU A 208 3.00 16.26 2.24
N GLN A 209 3.51 15.10 1.83
CA GLN A 209 3.10 14.45 0.56
C GLN A 209 1.62 14.00 0.56
N GLN A 210 0.97 13.93 1.71
CA GLN A 210 -0.46 13.63 1.77
C GLN A 210 -1.35 14.86 1.50
N LEU A 211 -0.82 16.08 1.64
CA LEU A 211 -1.62 17.31 1.51
C LEU A 211 -2.30 17.48 0.14
N PRO A 212 -1.69 17.13 -1.00
CA PRO A 212 -2.36 17.21 -2.30
C PRO A 212 -3.67 16.42 -2.34
N TYR A 213 -3.73 15.26 -1.67
CA TYR A 213 -4.93 14.42 -1.64
C TYR A 213 -6.13 15.10 -0.98
N PHE A 214 -5.89 16.06 -0.08
CA PHE A 214 -6.93 16.85 0.56
C PHE A 214 -7.44 18.01 -0.29
N SER A 215 -6.84 18.28 -1.46
CA SER A 215 -7.28 19.33 -2.37
C SER A 215 -8.57 18.94 -3.10
N PRO A 216 -9.54 19.84 -3.28
CA PRO A 216 -10.70 19.59 -4.13
C PRO A 216 -10.32 19.38 -5.61
N TRP A 217 -9.16 19.88 -6.03
CA TRP A 217 -8.61 19.74 -7.40
C TRP A 217 -7.58 18.60 -7.52
N TYR A 218 -7.59 17.69 -6.56
CA TYR A 218 -6.69 16.55 -6.60
C TYR A 218 -6.89 15.71 -7.87
N ASP A 219 -5.79 15.39 -8.51
CA ASP A 219 -5.73 14.60 -9.74
C ASP A 219 -4.58 13.59 -9.61
N PRO A 220 -4.89 12.30 -9.40
CA PRO A 220 -3.85 11.29 -9.22
C PRO A 220 -2.94 11.11 -10.44
N ALA A 221 -3.40 11.44 -11.65
CA ALA A 221 -2.59 11.34 -12.85
C ALA A 221 -1.36 12.27 -12.84
N LYS A 222 -1.38 13.31 -11.99
CA LYS A 222 -0.27 14.26 -11.81
C LYS A 222 0.75 13.82 -10.76
N GLU A 223 0.51 12.71 -10.08
CA GLU A 223 1.40 12.18 -9.06
C GLU A 223 2.33 11.10 -9.63
N GLY A 224 3.57 11.10 -9.17
CA GLY A 224 4.56 10.14 -9.61
C GLY A 224 4.97 10.30 -11.08
N SER A 225 5.83 9.41 -11.55
CA SER A 225 6.26 9.34 -12.95
C SER A 225 5.98 7.96 -13.51
N THR A 226 5.02 7.89 -14.45
CA THR A 226 4.70 6.65 -15.18
C THR A 226 5.92 6.16 -15.96
N GLU A 227 6.72 7.08 -16.54
CA GLU A 227 7.90 6.75 -17.32
C GLU A 227 8.96 6.06 -16.45
N LEU A 228 9.17 6.56 -15.21
CA LEU A 228 10.13 5.97 -14.28
C LEU A 228 9.64 4.59 -13.80
N ALA A 229 8.36 4.46 -13.49
CA ALA A 229 7.75 3.20 -13.09
C ALA A 229 7.87 2.15 -14.20
N GLN A 230 7.48 2.48 -15.43
CA GLN A 230 7.56 1.58 -16.57
C GLN A 230 9.00 1.18 -16.87
N ALA A 231 9.95 2.13 -16.89
CA ALA A 231 11.36 1.83 -17.10
C ALA A 231 11.92 0.85 -16.04
N TYR A 232 11.41 0.89 -14.83
CA TYR A 232 11.77 -0.09 -13.80
C TYR A 232 11.12 -1.45 -14.05
N LEU A 233 9.82 -1.49 -14.33
CA LEU A 233 9.07 -2.74 -14.59
C LEU A 233 9.66 -3.53 -15.77
N ASP A 234 10.11 -2.85 -16.81
CA ASP A 234 10.69 -3.48 -18.01
C ASP A 234 11.98 -4.29 -17.71
N GLN A 235 12.67 -4.01 -16.60
CA GLN A 235 13.93 -4.66 -16.23
C GLN A 235 13.87 -5.43 -14.89
N SER A 236 12.76 -5.35 -14.14
CA SER A 236 12.63 -5.97 -12.84
C SER A 236 12.47 -7.49 -12.92
N PRO A 237 13.35 -8.29 -12.29
CA PRO A 237 13.16 -9.73 -12.15
C PRO A 237 11.86 -10.11 -11.47
N ALA A 238 11.40 -9.35 -10.47
CA ALA A 238 10.13 -9.60 -9.78
C ALA A 238 8.94 -9.37 -10.73
N ALA A 239 8.96 -8.31 -11.54
CA ALA A 239 7.93 -8.06 -12.56
C ALA A 239 7.86 -9.19 -13.59
N MET A 240 9.02 -9.65 -14.09
CA MET A 240 9.09 -10.77 -15.05
C MET A 240 8.54 -12.06 -14.44
N ALA A 241 8.88 -12.36 -13.19
CA ALA A 241 8.37 -13.54 -12.48
C ALA A 241 6.85 -13.47 -12.27
N ALA A 242 6.31 -12.31 -11.87
CA ALA A 242 4.88 -12.08 -11.72
C ALA A 242 4.13 -12.26 -13.05
N GLY A 243 4.68 -11.71 -14.15
CA GLY A 243 4.13 -11.87 -15.50
C GLY A 243 4.08 -13.33 -15.96
N ALA A 244 5.12 -14.12 -15.70
CA ALA A 244 5.16 -15.54 -16.02
C ALA A 244 4.11 -16.34 -15.24
N ILE A 245 3.92 -16.06 -13.95
CA ILE A 245 2.88 -16.69 -13.12
C ILE A 245 1.48 -16.35 -13.66
N ALA A 246 1.24 -15.06 -14.00
CA ALA A 246 -0.04 -14.62 -14.54
C ALA A 246 -0.36 -15.28 -15.89
N ALA A 247 0.64 -15.48 -16.76
CA ALA A 247 0.50 -16.17 -18.04
C ALA A 247 0.10 -17.66 -17.85
N ASN A 248 0.78 -18.37 -16.93
CA ASN A 248 0.51 -19.77 -16.63
C ASN A 248 -0.91 -19.98 -16.06
N MET A 249 -1.42 -19.03 -15.26
CA MET A 249 -2.77 -19.08 -14.72
C MET A 249 -3.85 -18.91 -15.79
N LYS A 250 -3.56 -18.17 -16.89
CA LYS A 250 -4.50 -18.05 -18.03
C LYS A 250 -4.58 -19.33 -18.87
N VAL A 251 -3.52 -20.13 -18.90
CA VAL A 251 -3.50 -21.40 -19.67
C VAL A 251 -4.21 -22.52 -18.90
N ALA A 252 -4.30 -22.43 -17.59
CA ALA A 252 -4.92 -23.43 -16.72
C ALA A 252 -6.43 -23.20 -16.43
N ALA A 253 -7.01 -22.09 -16.91
CA ALA A 253 -8.41 -21.72 -16.73
C ALA A 253 -9.23 -21.88 -18.03
#